data_d887aa65f86b5898c5aff54e84d56654
#
_entry.id   d887aa65f86b5898c5aff54e84d56654
#
_cell.length_a   1.000
_cell.length_b   1.000
_cell.length_c   1.000
_cell.angle_alpha   90.00
_cell.angle_beta   90.00
_cell.angle_gamma   90.00
#
_symmetry.space_group_name_H-M   'P 1'
#
loop_
_entity.id
_entity.type
_entity.pdbx_description
1 polymer ?
#
loop_
_entity_poly.entity_id
_entity_poly.type
_entity_poly.pdbx_seq_one_letter_code
_entity_poly.pdbx_strand_id
1 'polypeptide(L)'
;MKYLIVSDIHGSLPALEQVLRVYEAERCDMLLVLGDILNYGPRNSIPDGIDPKGIAERLNAMKEHIVAVRGNCDSEVDQMLLQFPVLSDYAVVVDNGRRLFLTHGHVYNEEHMPPCRHDAFFYGHTHLWKLERSADGCVVCNTGSVTFPKGGNVPTFAVLDNGRLSVRAMDGTVLASMDV
;
A
#
# COMPACT_ATOMS: atom_id res chain seq x y z
N MET A 1 -15.11 7.85 -2.44
CA MET A 1 -14.88 6.56 -1.72
C MET A 1 -13.79 6.76 -0.66
N LYS A 2 -13.74 5.86 0.32
CA LYS A 2 -12.68 5.84 1.34
C LYS A 2 -11.76 4.64 1.12
N TYR A 3 -10.48 4.90 0.95
CA TYR A 3 -9.46 3.90 0.67
C TYR A 3 -8.49 3.80 1.84
N LEU A 4 -8.17 2.58 2.25
CA LEU A 4 -6.97 2.31 3.04
C LEU A 4 -5.88 1.82 2.10
N ILE A 5 -4.67 2.38 2.20
CA ILE A 5 -3.57 2.13 1.27
C ILE A 5 -2.38 1.61 2.07
N VAL A 6 -1.87 0.44 1.71
CA VAL A 6 -0.83 -0.27 2.46
C VAL A 6 0.22 -0.84 1.51
N SER A 7 1.45 -0.95 1.98
CA SER A 7 2.57 -1.58 1.29
C SER A 7 3.45 -2.39 2.24
N ASP A 8 4.21 -3.31 1.67
CA ASP A 8 5.33 -3.96 2.37
C ASP A 8 4.88 -4.70 3.64
N ILE A 9 3.87 -5.59 3.46
CA ILE A 9 3.32 -6.49 4.52
C ILE A 9 4.32 -7.60 4.84
N HIS A 10 5.03 -8.10 3.80
CA HIS A 10 6.15 -9.04 3.94
C HIS A 10 5.85 -10.28 4.79
N GLY A 11 4.66 -10.84 4.66
CA GLY A 11 4.32 -12.09 5.33
C GLY A 11 3.93 -11.95 6.81
N SER A 12 3.90 -10.75 7.39
CA SER A 12 3.49 -10.52 8.78
C SER A 12 1.98 -10.52 8.93
N LEU A 13 1.40 -11.63 9.40
CA LEU A 13 -0.03 -11.68 9.70
C LEU A 13 -0.45 -10.70 10.81
N PRO A 14 0.31 -10.51 11.90
CA PRO A 14 -0.04 -9.52 12.91
C PRO A 14 -0.09 -8.08 12.38
N ALA A 15 0.81 -7.71 11.45
CA ALA A 15 0.79 -6.39 10.83
C ALA A 15 -0.47 -6.23 9.94
N LEU A 16 -0.80 -7.23 9.11
CA LEU A 16 -2.03 -7.22 8.34
C LEU A 16 -3.27 -7.13 9.22
N GLU A 17 -3.35 -7.89 10.30
CA GLU A 17 -4.50 -7.86 11.21
C GLU A 17 -4.71 -6.47 11.87
N GLN A 18 -3.63 -5.75 12.13
CA GLN A 18 -3.74 -4.35 12.59
C GLN A 18 -4.32 -3.44 11.49
N VAL A 19 -3.84 -3.59 10.26
CA VAL A 19 -4.37 -2.86 9.09
C VAL A 19 -5.86 -3.14 8.90
N LEU A 20 -6.27 -4.40 8.96
CA LEU A 20 -7.67 -4.80 8.77
C LEU A 20 -8.58 -4.28 9.89
N ARG A 21 -8.11 -4.23 11.15
CA ARG A 21 -8.86 -3.56 12.23
C ARG A 21 -9.13 -2.09 11.94
N VAL A 22 -8.14 -1.38 11.39
CA VAL A 22 -8.34 0.03 10.98
C VAL A 22 -9.30 0.12 9.80
N TYR A 23 -9.17 -0.77 8.80
CA TYR A 23 -10.07 -0.84 7.64
C TYR A 23 -11.54 -0.96 8.08
N GLU A 24 -11.82 -1.88 9.00
CA GLU A 24 -13.16 -2.12 9.54
C GLU A 24 -13.65 -0.95 10.40
N ALA A 25 -12.83 -0.47 11.35
CA ALA A 25 -13.19 0.61 12.27
C ALA A 25 -13.52 1.91 11.53
N GLU A 26 -12.76 2.22 10.48
CA GLU A 26 -12.96 3.41 9.66
C GLU A 26 -13.99 3.21 8.54
N ARG A 27 -14.51 2.01 8.38
CA ARG A 27 -15.47 1.65 7.31
C ARG A 27 -14.93 2.04 5.94
N CYS A 28 -13.70 1.62 5.63
CA CYS A 28 -13.11 1.85 4.32
C CYS A 28 -13.85 1.04 3.25
N ASP A 29 -14.00 1.61 2.07
CA ASP A 29 -14.67 0.95 0.94
C ASP A 29 -13.76 -0.04 0.23
N MET A 30 -12.46 0.32 0.09
CA MET A 30 -11.47 -0.47 -0.64
C MET A 30 -10.11 -0.48 0.10
N LEU A 31 -9.41 -1.59 -0.05
CA LEU A 31 -8.01 -1.77 0.35
C LEU A 31 -7.11 -1.72 -0.91
N LEU A 32 -6.21 -0.76 -0.97
CA LEU A 32 -5.21 -0.66 -2.03
C LEU A 32 -3.87 -1.21 -1.51
N VAL A 33 -3.39 -2.30 -2.12
CA VAL A 33 -2.17 -3.00 -1.68
C VAL A 33 -1.06 -2.75 -2.69
N LEU A 34 -0.01 -2.06 -2.27
CA LEU A 34 1.07 -1.62 -3.16
C LEU A 34 2.22 -2.65 -3.28
N GLY A 35 1.94 -3.92 -3.06
CA GLY A 35 2.89 -5.03 -3.26
C GLY A 35 3.68 -5.45 -2.03
N ASP A 36 4.55 -6.45 -2.22
CA ASP A 36 5.35 -7.13 -1.20
C ASP A 36 4.46 -7.72 -0.08
N ILE A 37 3.55 -8.62 -0.50
CA ILE A 37 2.43 -9.10 0.32
C ILE A 37 2.87 -10.30 1.19
N LEU A 38 3.23 -11.42 0.56
CA LEU A 38 3.41 -12.70 1.25
C LEU A 38 4.86 -12.99 1.61
N ASN A 39 5.81 -12.52 0.80
CA ASN A 39 7.22 -12.85 0.94
C ASN A 39 7.99 -11.69 1.58
N TYR A 40 8.77 -11.99 2.62
CA TYR A 40 9.61 -10.98 3.30
C TYR A 40 10.86 -10.58 2.49
N GLY A 41 11.23 -11.38 1.47
CA GLY A 41 12.41 -11.14 0.62
C GLY A 41 13.75 -11.42 1.31
N PRO A 42 14.83 -11.62 0.53
CA PRO A 42 16.13 -12.05 1.06
C PRO A 42 16.89 -10.96 1.84
N ARG A 43 16.46 -9.70 1.73
CA ARG A 43 17.13 -8.54 2.38
C ARG A 43 16.57 -8.20 3.75
N ASN A 44 15.40 -8.71 4.10
CA ASN A 44 14.75 -8.47 5.38
C ASN A 44 14.96 -9.66 6.33
N SER A 45 14.86 -9.40 7.62
CA SER A 45 14.73 -10.49 8.61
C SER A 45 13.38 -11.18 8.45
N ILE A 46 13.25 -12.37 9.03
CA ILE A 46 11.95 -13.04 9.12
C ILE A 46 11.05 -12.18 10.06
N PRO A 47 9.88 -11.75 9.62
CA PRO A 47 9.01 -10.95 10.46
C PRO A 47 8.39 -11.76 11.59
N ASP A 48 8.08 -11.08 12.68
CA ASP A 48 7.30 -11.68 13.77
C ASP A 48 5.93 -12.12 13.26
N GLY A 49 5.51 -13.33 13.63
CA GLY A 49 4.22 -13.88 13.23
C GLY A 49 4.08 -14.08 11.71
N ILE A 50 5.18 -14.47 11.05
CA ILE A 50 5.13 -14.81 9.61
C ILE A 50 4.11 -15.92 9.36
N ASP A 51 3.10 -15.61 8.55
CA ASP A 51 2.07 -16.55 8.11
C ASP A 51 1.48 -16.13 6.74
N PRO A 52 2.21 -16.41 5.64
CA PRO A 52 1.71 -16.09 4.29
C PRO A 52 0.37 -16.74 3.95
N LYS A 53 0.12 -17.95 4.47
CA LYS A 53 -1.14 -18.65 4.24
C LYS A 53 -2.31 -17.96 4.95
N GLY A 54 -2.13 -17.59 6.22
CA GLY A 54 -3.12 -16.81 6.97
C GLY A 54 -3.41 -15.47 6.31
N ILE A 55 -2.38 -14.78 5.79
CA ILE A 55 -2.55 -13.54 5.01
C ILE A 55 -3.41 -13.80 3.76
N ALA A 56 -3.10 -14.85 2.99
CA ALA A 56 -3.87 -15.18 1.79
C ALA A 56 -5.33 -15.49 2.14
N GLU A 57 -5.61 -16.23 3.20
CA GLU A 57 -6.97 -16.53 3.67
C GLU A 57 -7.74 -15.24 4.03
N ARG A 58 -7.10 -14.32 4.77
CA ARG A 58 -7.71 -13.05 5.17
C ARG A 58 -8.00 -12.13 3.99
N LEU A 59 -7.05 -11.96 3.08
CA LEU A 59 -7.23 -11.10 1.91
C LEU A 59 -8.23 -11.70 0.91
N ASN A 60 -8.21 -13.01 0.70
CA ASN A 60 -9.18 -13.69 -0.18
C ASN A 60 -10.62 -13.54 0.31
N ALA A 61 -10.84 -13.48 1.62
CA ALA A 61 -12.17 -13.25 2.19
C ALA A 61 -12.75 -11.87 1.83
N MET A 62 -11.91 -10.90 1.46
CA MET A 62 -12.32 -9.54 1.06
C MET A 62 -11.88 -9.16 -0.36
N LYS A 63 -11.61 -10.12 -1.22
CA LYS A 63 -11.03 -9.93 -2.57
C LYS A 63 -11.76 -8.94 -3.46
N GLU A 64 -13.07 -8.81 -3.33
CA GLU A 64 -13.89 -7.86 -4.10
C GLU A 64 -13.64 -6.40 -3.71
N HIS A 65 -12.98 -6.17 -2.57
CA HIS A 65 -12.64 -4.85 -2.05
C HIS A 65 -11.14 -4.54 -2.15
N ILE A 66 -10.38 -5.31 -2.96
CA ILE A 66 -8.93 -5.15 -3.09
C ILE A 66 -8.56 -4.72 -4.51
N VAL A 67 -7.67 -3.73 -4.60
CA VAL A 67 -6.84 -3.48 -5.78
C VAL A 67 -5.39 -3.63 -5.35
N ALA A 68 -4.65 -4.51 -6.03
CA ALA A 68 -3.26 -4.78 -5.70
C ALA A 68 -2.35 -4.58 -6.91
N VAL A 69 -1.08 -4.24 -6.65
CA VAL A 69 -0.02 -4.17 -7.65
C VAL A 69 1.17 -5.03 -7.20
N ARG A 70 2.04 -5.39 -8.13
CA ARG A 70 3.19 -6.25 -7.88
C ARG A 70 4.31 -5.52 -7.17
N GLY A 71 4.77 -6.07 -6.05
CA GLY A 71 6.05 -5.75 -5.44
C GLY A 71 7.20 -6.58 -6.02
N ASN A 72 8.43 -6.25 -5.60
CA ASN A 72 9.61 -7.00 -6.07
C ASN A 72 9.76 -8.39 -5.40
N CYS A 73 9.05 -8.63 -4.31
CA CYS A 73 9.01 -9.94 -3.66
C CYS A 73 7.81 -10.79 -4.08
N ASP A 74 6.84 -10.21 -4.80
CA ASP A 74 5.65 -10.93 -5.27
C ASP A 74 5.95 -11.72 -6.55
N SER A 75 5.43 -12.93 -6.62
CA SER A 75 5.71 -13.90 -7.68
C SER A 75 4.44 -14.62 -8.17
N GLU A 76 4.60 -15.41 -9.22
CA GLU A 76 3.55 -16.28 -9.72
C GLU A 76 3.05 -17.28 -8.66
N VAL A 77 3.90 -17.66 -7.71
CA VAL A 77 3.51 -18.55 -6.60
C VAL A 77 2.55 -17.83 -5.67
N ASP A 78 2.76 -16.53 -5.40
CA ASP A 78 1.84 -15.74 -4.58
C ASP A 78 0.48 -15.58 -5.28
N GLN A 79 0.49 -15.39 -6.61
CA GLN A 79 -0.76 -15.34 -7.40
C GLN A 79 -1.55 -16.66 -7.35
N MET A 80 -0.89 -17.81 -7.14
CA MET A 80 -1.61 -19.08 -6.99
C MET A 80 -2.40 -19.15 -5.67
N LEU A 81 -1.99 -18.40 -4.66
CA LEU A 81 -2.64 -18.34 -3.34
C LEU A 81 -3.68 -17.23 -3.26
N LEU A 82 -3.44 -16.10 -3.92
CA LEU A 82 -4.29 -14.91 -3.89
C LEU A 82 -5.35 -14.96 -5.01
N GLN A 83 -6.63 -14.81 -4.65
CA GLN A 83 -7.77 -14.92 -5.57
C GLN A 83 -8.14 -13.57 -6.23
N PHE A 84 -7.22 -12.63 -6.25
CA PHE A 84 -7.31 -11.34 -6.94
C PHE A 84 -5.99 -11.05 -7.65
N PRO A 85 -5.97 -10.23 -8.72
CA PRO A 85 -4.75 -9.95 -9.48
C PRO A 85 -3.70 -9.23 -8.62
N VAL A 86 -2.44 -9.72 -8.64
CA VAL A 86 -1.32 -9.13 -7.89
C VAL A 86 -0.06 -8.90 -8.75
N LEU A 87 -0.05 -9.31 -10.01
CA LEU A 87 1.17 -9.29 -10.85
C LEU A 87 1.26 -8.09 -11.81
N SER A 88 0.39 -7.09 -11.66
CA SER A 88 0.47 -5.87 -12.48
C SER A 88 1.46 -4.89 -11.88
N ASP A 89 2.38 -4.35 -12.68
CA ASP A 89 3.38 -3.36 -12.20
C ASP A 89 2.75 -2.04 -11.72
N TYR A 90 1.53 -1.75 -12.19
CA TYR A 90 0.74 -0.61 -11.76
C TYR A 90 -0.76 -0.85 -11.92
N ALA A 91 -1.53 -0.03 -11.23
CA ALA A 91 -2.97 0.11 -11.44
C ALA A 91 -3.35 1.59 -11.46
N VAL A 92 -4.46 1.91 -12.11
CA VAL A 92 -5.04 3.26 -12.09
C VAL A 92 -6.45 3.17 -11.54
N VAL A 93 -6.70 3.89 -10.46
CA VAL A 93 -8.03 4.07 -9.88
C VAL A 93 -8.51 5.48 -10.21
N VAL A 94 -9.76 5.61 -10.67
CA VAL A 94 -10.38 6.91 -10.90
C VAL A 94 -11.48 7.12 -9.85
N ASP A 95 -11.31 8.11 -8.99
CA ASP A 95 -12.26 8.47 -7.94
C ASP A 95 -12.63 9.94 -7.99
N ASN A 96 -13.90 10.23 -8.17
CA ASN A 96 -14.42 11.62 -8.30
C ASN A 96 -13.65 12.48 -9.32
N GLY A 97 -13.27 11.86 -10.46
CA GLY A 97 -12.51 12.52 -11.52
C GLY A 97 -11.01 12.63 -11.26
N ARG A 98 -10.51 12.20 -10.09
CA ARG A 98 -9.08 12.14 -9.76
C ARG A 98 -8.48 10.84 -10.25
N ARG A 99 -7.32 10.93 -10.85
CA ARG A 99 -6.55 9.80 -11.36
C ARG A 99 -5.46 9.41 -10.36
N LEU A 100 -5.65 8.30 -9.68
CA LEU A 100 -4.75 7.73 -8.68
C LEU A 100 -3.89 6.66 -9.35
N PHE A 101 -2.58 6.86 -9.39
CA PHE A 101 -1.64 5.88 -9.93
C PHE A 101 -1.03 5.08 -8.77
N LEU A 102 -1.18 3.78 -8.81
CA LEU A 102 -0.70 2.84 -7.80
C LEU A 102 0.45 2.03 -8.38
N THR A 103 1.55 1.94 -7.66
CA THR A 103 2.70 1.09 -8.01
C THR A 103 3.41 0.66 -6.73
N HIS A 104 4.35 -0.27 -6.83
CA HIS A 104 5.17 -0.62 -5.67
C HIS A 104 6.35 0.35 -5.47
N GLY A 105 6.98 0.84 -6.53
CA GLY A 105 8.12 1.75 -6.45
C GLY A 105 9.42 1.19 -7.04
N HIS A 106 9.49 -0.12 -7.32
CA HIS A 106 10.70 -0.74 -7.89
C HIS A 106 10.80 -0.62 -9.42
N VAL A 107 9.66 -0.43 -10.11
CA VAL A 107 9.60 -0.20 -11.58
C VAL A 107 9.32 1.27 -11.85
N TYR A 108 8.20 1.78 -11.34
CA TYR A 108 7.84 3.19 -11.41
C TYR A 108 8.05 3.82 -10.03
N ASN A 109 8.67 4.98 -9.99
CA ASN A 109 8.94 5.78 -8.79
C ASN A 109 8.98 7.27 -9.16
N GLU A 110 9.39 8.14 -8.25
CA GLU A 110 9.41 9.58 -8.48
C GLU A 110 10.34 10.01 -9.62
N GLU A 111 11.45 9.27 -9.85
CA GLU A 111 12.42 9.54 -10.92
C GLU A 111 11.96 8.96 -12.27
N HIS A 112 11.09 7.95 -12.24
CA HIS A 112 10.61 7.22 -13.40
C HIS A 112 9.08 7.15 -13.41
N MET A 113 8.42 8.27 -13.18
CA MET A 113 6.96 8.39 -13.22
C MET A 113 6.49 8.37 -14.69
N PRO A 114 5.43 7.61 -15.04
CA PRO A 114 4.89 7.63 -16.39
C PRO A 114 4.50 9.05 -16.82
N PRO A 115 4.79 9.46 -18.09
CA PRO A 115 4.58 10.83 -18.56
C PRO A 115 3.11 11.11 -18.89
N CYS A 116 2.20 10.82 -17.98
CA CYS A 116 0.77 11.11 -18.10
C CYS A 116 0.29 11.74 -16.80
N ARG A 117 -0.78 12.54 -16.88
CA ARG A 117 -1.32 13.22 -15.72
C ARG A 117 -1.76 12.23 -14.66
N HIS A 118 -1.32 12.45 -13.43
CA HIS A 118 -1.80 11.82 -12.21
C HIS A 118 -2.16 12.92 -11.20
N ASP A 119 -3.26 12.77 -10.49
CA ASP A 119 -3.62 13.66 -9.38
C ASP A 119 -2.94 13.18 -8.09
N ALA A 120 -2.76 11.86 -7.95
CA ALA A 120 -1.93 11.27 -6.90
C ALA A 120 -1.14 10.05 -7.42
N PHE A 121 0.07 9.88 -6.88
CA PHE A 121 1.00 8.80 -7.16
C PHE A 121 1.37 8.09 -5.86
N PHE A 122 0.99 6.82 -5.74
CA PHE A 122 1.17 6.01 -4.54
C PHE A 122 2.20 4.92 -4.76
N TYR A 123 3.13 4.77 -3.82
CA TYR A 123 4.13 3.70 -3.84
C TYR A 123 4.60 3.29 -2.44
N GLY A 124 5.43 2.25 -2.33
CA GLY A 124 6.05 1.72 -1.12
C GLY A 124 7.54 1.46 -1.32
N HIS A 125 7.97 0.19 -1.21
CA HIS A 125 9.29 -0.33 -1.55
C HIS A 125 10.46 0.19 -0.71
N THR A 126 10.55 1.49 -0.48
CA THR A 126 11.66 2.08 0.28
C THR A 126 11.53 1.87 1.78
N HIS A 127 10.33 1.56 2.26
CA HIS A 127 9.91 1.49 3.66
C HIS A 127 10.04 2.84 4.41
N LEU A 128 10.16 3.93 3.66
CA LEU A 128 10.22 5.30 4.17
C LEU A 128 8.93 6.01 3.75
N TRP A 129 8.09 6.36 4.70
CA TRP A 129 6.89 7.10 4.35
C TRP A 129 7.21 8.53 3.89
N LYS A 130 6.37 9.04 2.98
CA LYS A 130 6.51 10.37 2.39
C LYS A 130 5.13 10.88 1.98
N LEU A 131 4.89 12.18 2.11
CA LEU A 131 3.71 12.83 1.57
C LEU A 131 4.09 14.26 1.15
N GLU A 132 4.10 14.52 -0.14
CA GLU A 132 4.44 15.83 -0.68
C GLU A 132 3.69 16.12 -1.99
N ARG A 133 3.74 17.36 -2.44
CA ARG A 133 3.22 17.76 -3.75
C ARG A 133 4.41 18.06 -4.66
N SER A 134 4.44 17.41 -5.82
CA SER A 134 5.45 17.64 -6.84
C SER A 134 5.24 19.00 -7.55
N ALA A 135 6.24 19.45 -8.29
CA ALA A 135 6.20 20.75 -8.97
C ALA A 135 5.09 20.86 -10.03
N ASP A 136 4.67 19.73 -10.61
CA ASP A 136 3.55 19.63 -11.57
C ASP A 136 2.18 19.48 -10.90
N GLY A 137 2.14 19.48 -9.56
CA GLY A 137 0.93 19.46 -8.76
C GLY A 137 0.44 18.07 -8.35
N CYS A 138 1.09 16.98 -8.78
CA CYS A 138 0.76 15.62 -8.37
C CYS A 138 1.05 15.42 -6.86
N VAL A 139 0.15 14.78 -6.13
CA VAL A 139 0.41 14.37 -4.75
C VAL A 139 1.18 13.05 -4.77
N VAL A 140 2.38 13.06 -4.24
CA VAL A 140 3.26 11.89 -4.13
C VAL A 140 3.20 11.34 -2.72
N CYS A 141 2.81 10.08 -2.59
CA CYS A 141 2.67 9.39 -1.31
C CYS A 141 3.40 8.06 -1.32
N ASN A 142 4.41 7.93 -0.48
CA ASN A 142 4.94 6.64 -0.09
C ASN A 142 4.27 6.24 1.24
N THR A 143 3.64 5.09 1.29
CA THR A 143 2.94 4.64 2.49
C THR A 143 3.89 4.12 3.58
N GLY A 144 5.17 3.94 3.28
CA GLY A 144 6.11 3.27 4.17
C GLY A 144 5.89 1.75 4.18
N SER A 145 6.21 1.11 5.29
CA SER A 145 5.94 -0.31 5.51
C SER A 145 5.20 -0.51 6.82
N VAL A 146 4.25 -1.43 6.82
CA VAL A 146 3.53 -1.83 8.03
C VAL A 146 4.31 -2.84 8.87
N THR A 147 5.40 -3.43 8.31
CA THR A 147 6.19 -4.48 8.97
C THR A 147 7.63 -4.05 9.24
N PHE A 148 8.29 -3.43 8.26
CA PHE A 148 9.72 -3.10 8.32
C PHE A 148 9.98 -1.61 8.04
N PRO A 149 9.47 -0.67 8.86
CA PRO A 149 9.75 0.74 8.67
C PRO A 149 11.26 1.02 8.76
N LYS A 150 11.76 1.93 7.93
CA LYS A 150 13.17 2.35 7.89
C LYS A 150 13.33 3.81 8.35
N GLY A 151 14.58 4.25 8.48
CA GLY A 151 14.90 5.64 8.83
C GLY A 151 14.45 6.07 10.23
N GLY A 152 14.26 5.13 11.15
CA GLY A 152 13.75 5.43 12.50
C GLY A 152 12.23 5.70 12.55
N ASN A 153 11.52 5.45 11.45
CA ASN A 153 10.06 5.57 11.39
C ASN A 153 9.35 4.44 12.14
N VAL A 154 8.09 4.68 12.45
CA VAL A 154 7.15 3.66 12.93
C VAL A 154 6.43 3.01 11.73
N PRO A 155 5.79 1.85 11.90
CA PRO A 155 4.93 1.26 10.87
C PRO A 155 3.81 2.22 10.47
N THR A 156 3.58 2.36 9.14
CA THR A 156 2.66 3.35 8.57
C THR A 156 1.79 2.77 7.46
N PHE A 157 0.64 3.41 7.26
CA PHE A 157 -0.28 3.23 6.16
C PHE A 157 -0.85 4.59 5.74
N ALA A 158 -1.60 4.66 4.64
CA ALA A 158 -2.31 5.88 4.26
C ALA A 158 -3.83 5.66 4.19
N VAL A 159 -4.57 6.74 4.39
CA VAL A 159 -6.02 6.79 4.18
C VAL A 159 -6.35 7.95 3.26
N LEU A 160 -7.09 7.65 2.19
CA LEU A 160 -7.68 8.65 1.31
C LEU A 160 -9.20 8.64 1.53
N ASP A 161 -9.75 9.75 2.00
CA ASP A 161 -11.17 9.91 2.25
C ASP A 161 -11.67 11.20 1.59
N ASN A 162 -12.55 11.07 0.58
CA ASN A 162 -13.15 12.20 -0.13
C ASN A 162 -12.14 13.26 -0.62
N GLY A 163 -10.96 12.83 -1.07
CA GLY A 163 -9.88 13.68 -1.54
C GLY A 163 -8.93 14.18 -0.46
N ARG A 164 -9.17 13.88 0.82
CA ARG A 164 -8.21 14.14 1.90
C ARG A 164 -7.33 12.92 2.12
N LEU A 165 -6.05 13.03 1.83
CA LEU A 165 -5.05 12.00 2.04
C LEU A 165 -4.30 12.24 3.35
N SER A 166 -4.10 11.17 4.13
CA SER A 166 -3.30 11.19 5.35
C SER A 166 -2.39 9.97 5.43
N VAL A 167 -1.15 10.16 5.84
CA VAL A 167 -0.25 9.09 6.29
C VAL A 167 -0.34 8.98 7.81
N ARG A 168 -0.51 7.77 8.30
CA ARG A 168 -0.78 7.51 9.72
C ARG A 168 0.11 6.38 10.24
N ALA A 169 0.46 6.49 11.53
CA ALA A 169 1.01 5.37 12.28
C ALA A 169 -0.07 4.34 12.61
N MET A 170 0.35 3.12 12.97
CA MET A 170 -0.58 2.01 13.27
C MET A 170 -1.46 2.25 14.50
N ASP A 171 -1.11 3.19 15.38
CA ASP A 171 -1.93 3.64 16.51
C ASP A 171 -3.01 4.68 16.12
N GLY A 172 -3.08 5.06 14.85
CA GLY A 172 -4.00 6.06 14.31
C GLY A 172 -3.48 7.49 14.29
N THR A 173 -2.29 7.75 14.85
CA THR A 173 -1.67 9.09 14.83
C THR A 173 -1.45 9.56 13.39
N VAL A 174 -1.97 10.73 13.04
CA VAL A 174 -1.76 11.36 11.73
C VAL A 174 -0.38 12.00 11.69
N LEU A 175 0.51 11.51 10.83
CA LEU A 175 1.87 12.01 10.66
C LEU A 175 1.91 13.17 9.67
N ALA A 176 1.14 13.07 8.59
CA ALA A 176 1.01 14.11 7.57
C ALA A 176 -0.37 14.01 6.90
N SER A 177 -0.87 15.11 6.35
CA SER A 177 -2.08 15.10 5.52
C SER A 177 -2.12 16.25 4.52
N MET A 178 -2.75 16.01 3.36
CA MET A 178 -3.02 17.03 2.33
C MET A 178 -4.22 16.65 1.46
N ASP A 179 -4.70 17.59 0.69
CA ASP A 179 -5.76 17.35 -0.29
C ASP A 179 -5.17 16.89 -1.63
N VAL A 180 -5.84 15.94 -2.29
CA VAL A 180 -5.52 15.41 -3.63
C VAL A 180 -6.33 16.15 -4.69
#